data_a0aca314b243151c8a158132fbd1f6a2
#
_entry.id   a0aca314b243151c8a158132fbd1f6a2
#
_cell.length_a   1.000
_cell.length_b   1.000
_cell.length_c   1.000
_cell.angle_alpha   90.00
_cell.angle_beta   90.00
_cell.angle_gamma   90.00
#
_symmetry.space_group_name_H-M   'P 1'
#
loop_
_entity.id
_entity.type
_entity.pdbx_description
1 polymer ?
#
loop_
_entity_poly.entity_id
_entity_poly.type
_entity_poly.pdbx_seq_one_letter_code
_entity_poly.pdbx_strand_id
1 'polypeptide(L)'
;RLGFLVSAGNIDSMVNHYSVNKRRRDKDSYSDDGVMGRRPDRPTIVYTQILKRLFPQSPVLVGGIEASLRRLAHYDYWDDKVRRSILIDSQADLLMYGMGENTIIEVAEALNSGLRAEDCCFIRGCVYKTKDISLIPDAIVLPSFEEVKNDKVMYAKSFQIQHENIDAIAAHVLIEPYDGWYVVQNKPPLPLTQQEMDFTYSLPYERTFHPKYHYIPAIEEVQFSLVSNRGCFGSCAFCAITHHQGRVISTRSKESLLAEAKSITEMPNFKGYIH
;
A
#
# COMPACT_ATOMS: atom_id res chain seq x y z
N ARG A 1 6.38 -13.46 18.23
CA ARG A 1 5.78 -12.40 17.40
C ARG A 1 6.91 -11.64 16.72
N LEU A 2 6.92 -11.61 15.37
CA LEU A 2 7.95 -10.90 14.60
C LEU A 2 7.68 -9.39 14.53
N GLY A 3 6.41 -8.98 14.51
CA GLY A 3 6.00 -7.58 14.41
C GLY A 3 4.51 -7.42 14.18
N PHE A 4 4.10 -6.22 13.83
CA PHE A 4 2.74 -5.87 13.43
C PHE A 4 2.74 -5.39 11.98
N LEU A 5 1.73 -5.80 11.22
CA LEU A 5 1.45 -5.33 9.88
C LEU A 5 0.19 -4.47 9.92
N VAL A 6 0.26 -3.25 9.39
CA VAL A 6 -0.85 -2.28 9.41
C VAL A 6 -1.21 -1.86 8.00
N SER A 7 -2.48 -1.93 7.67
CA SER A 7 -3.07 -1.46 6.42
C SER A 7 -4.43 -0.82 6.68
N ALA A 8 -4.82 0.14 5.86
CA ALA A 8 -6.16 0.75 5.89
C ALA A 8 -7.23 -0.11 5.19
N GLY A 9 -6.84 -1.24 4.57
CA GLY A 9 -7.70 -2.06 3.73
C GLY A 9 -7.45 -1.80 2.24
N ASN A 10 -8.40 -2.17 1.39
CA ASN A 10 -8.28 -2.13 -0.06
C ASN A 10 -8.64 -0.77 -0.70
N ILE A 11 -8.98 0.24 0.10
CA ILE A 11 -9.26 1.60 -0.35
C ILE A 11 -8.53 2.61 0.54
N ASP A 12 -8.27 3.78 -0.02
CA ASP A 12 -7.80 4.93 0.74
C ASP A 12 -8.91 5.46 1.66
N SER A 13 -8.61 5.62 2.95
CA SER A 13 -9.60 6.02 3.95
C SER A 13 -10.23 7.38 3.68
N MET A 14 -9.45 8.32 3.19
CA MET A 14 -9.95 9.67 2.91
C MET A 14 -10.91 9.67 1.71
N VAL A 15 -10.63 8.84 0.68
CA VAL A 15 -11.55 8.64 -0.46
C VAL A 15 -12.86 7.99 0.00
N ASN A 16 -12.78 7.06 0.96
CA ASN A 16 -13.95 6.41 1.52
C ASN A 16 -14.77 7.33 2.44
N HIS A 17 -14.11 8.19 3.22
CA HIS A 17 -14.80 9.03 4.22
C HIS A 17 -15.34 10.35 3.65
N TYR A 18 -14.77 10.84 2.56
CA TYR A 18 -15.10 12.17 2.02
C TYR A 18 -15.44 12.11 0.53
N SER A 19 -16.33 12.98 0.12
CA SER A 19 -16.59 13.26 -1.29
C SER A 19 -15.47 14.14 -1.88
N VAL A 20 -15.49 14.29 -3.21
CA VAL A 20 -14.59 15.20 -3.93
C VAL A 20 -14.77 16.66 -3.51
N ASN A 21 -15.96 17.05 -3.03
CA ASN A 21 -16.24 18.39 -2.49
C ASN A 21 -15.85 18.53 -1.00
N LYS A 22 -15.00 17.64 -0.49
CA LYS A 22 -14.55 17.62 0.91
C LYS A 22 -15.68 17.47 1.96
N ARG A 23 -16.86 17.03 1.54
CA ARG A 23 -17.98 16.74 2.46
C ARG A 23 -17.81 15.33 3.01
N ARG A 24 -17.96 15.20 4.33
CA ARG A 24 -17.99 13.89 4.98
C ARG A 24 -19.19 13.09 4.46
N ARG A 25 -18.97 11.83 4.15
CA ARG A 25 -20.02 10.91 3.73
C ARG A 25 -20.85 10.48 4.95
N ASP A 26 -22.11 10.12 4.72
CA ASP A 26 -23.01 9.65 5.78
C ASP A 26 -22.74 8.20 6.18
N LYS A 27 -22.07 7.43 5.31
CA LYS A 27 -21.75 6.01 5.51
C LYS A 27 -20.28 5.73 5.30
N ASP A 28 -19.76 4.79 6.09
CA ASP A 28 -18.45 4.17 5.91
C ASP A 28 -18.64 2.70 5.55
N SER A 29 -18.47 2.34 4.28
CA SER A 29 -18.68 0.98 3.79
C SER A 29 -17.78 -0.06 4.42
N TYR A 30 -16.68 0.36 5.09
CA TYR A 30 -15.71 -0.51 5.76
C TYR A 30 -15.86 -0.55 7.28
N SER A 31 -16.91 0.06 7.82
CA SER A 31 -17.25 -0.06 9.24
C SER A 31 -18.47 -0.93 9.46
N ASP A 32 -18.62 -1.43 10.68
CA ASP A 32 -19.75 -2.27 11.08
C ASP A 32 -21.07 -1.54 10.86
N ASP A 33 -22.02 -2.18 10.15
CA ASP A 33 -23.31 -1.61 9.69
C ASP A 33 -23.18 -0.34 8.84
N GLY A 34 -22.00 -0.07 8.28
CA GLY A 34 -21.76 1.15 7.51
C GLY A 34 -21.77 2.44 8.33
N VAL A 35 -21.64 2.36 9.66
CA VAL A 35 -21.74 3.52 10.54
C VAL A 35 -20.51 4.41 10.41
N MET A 36 -20.72 5.65 9.96
CA MET A 36 -19.66 6.65 9.83
C MET A 36 -19.11 7.05 11.21
N GLY A 37 -17.77 7.25 11.25
CA GLY A 37 -17.06 7.73 12.44
C GLY A 37 -16.55 6.64 13.37
N ARG A 38 -16.78 5.36 13.07
CA ARG A 38 -16.17 4.25 13.83
C ARG A 38 -14.71 4.01 13.47
N ARG A 39 -14.28 4.42 12.27
CA ARG A 39 -12.87 4.38 11.85
C ARG A 39 -12.30 5.80 11.82
N PRO A 40 -11.03 5.98 12.22
CA PRO A 40 -10.38 7.28 12.14
C PRO A 40 -10.09 7.66 10.68
N ASP A 41 -9.96 8.95 10.41
CA ASP A 41 -9.31 9.42 9.20
C ASP A 41 -7.83 8.99 9.21
N ARG A 42 -7.31 8.59 8.04
CA ARG A 42 -5.92 8.11 7.90
C ARG A 42 -5.58 6.99 8.90
N PRO A 43 -6.35 5.89 8.92
CA PRO A 43 -6.23 4.82 9.93
C PRO A 43 -4.86 4.19 9.97
N THR A 44 -4.13 4.13 8.86
CA THR A 44 -2.73 3.64 8.84
C THR A 44 -1.86 4.42 9.83
N ILE A 45 -1.98 5.75 9.88
CA ILE A 45 -1.23 6.59 10.82
C ILE A 45 -1.68 6.31 12.25
N VAL A 46 -2.99 6.37 12.49
CA VAL A 46 -3.56 6.26 13.85
C VAL A 46 -3.28 4.88 14.46
N TYR A 47 -3.51 3.81 13.70
CA TYR A 47 -3.29 2.45 14.20
C TYR A 47 -1.82 2.17 14.45
N THR A 48 -0.93 2.64 13.59
CA THR A 48 0.53 2.50 13.78
C THR A 48 0.99 3.22 15.04
N GLN A 49 0.57 4.46 15.25
CA GLN A 49 0.94 5.23 16.45
C GLN A 49 0.40 4.57 17.74
N ILE A 50 -0.80 4.00 17.71
CA ILE A 50 -1.34 3.23 18.85
C ILE A 50 -0.45 2.01 19.13
N LEU A 51 -0.08 1.25 18.11
CA LEU A 51 0.77 0.06 18.26
C LEU A 51 2.16 0.43 18.76
N LYS A 52 2.79 1.48 18.23
CA LYS A 52 4.10 1.97 18.71
C LYS A 52 4.07 2.38 20.16
N ARG A 53 2.97 2.99 20.62
CA ARG A 53 2.79 3.36 22.02
C ARG A 53 2.59 2.15 22.94
N LEU A 54 1.79 1.17 22.50
CA LEU A 54 1.48 -0.02 23.31
C LEU A 54 2.60 -1.06 23.29
N PHE A 55 3.34 -1.15 22.18
CA PHE A 55 4.38 -2.15 21.94
C PHE A 55 5.66 -1.50 21.40
N PRO A 56 6.35 -0.66 22.17
CA PRO A 56 7.47 0.17 21.70
C PRO A 56 8.68 -0.65 21.21
N GLN A 57 8.80 -1.91 21.66
CA GLN A 57 9.90 -2.80 21.26
C GLN A 57 9.57 -3.69 20.06
N SER A 58 8.31 -3.68 19.59
CA SER A 58 7.92 -4.51 18.45
C SER A 58 7.95 -3.69 17.18
N PRO A 59 8.51 -4.20 16.08
CA PRO A 59 8.47 -3.51 14.81
C PRO A 59 7.03 -3.40 14.30
N VAL A 60 6.70 -2.24 13.75
CA VAL A 60 5.42 -1.95 13.10
C VAL A 60 5.68 -1.59 11.65
N LEU A 61 5.17 -2.40 10.76
CA LEU A 61 5.31 -2.27 9.33
C LEU A 61 3.98 -1.81 8.73
N VAL A 62 4.02 -0.89 7.77
CA VAL A 62 2.83 -0.37 7.11
C VAL A 62 2.81 -0.76 5.64
N GLY A 63 1.63 -0.97 5.08
CA GLY A 63 1.46 -1.35 3.68
C GLY A 63 0.05 -1.06 3.17
N GLY A 64 -0.29 -1.64 2.02
CA GLY A 64 -1.56 -1.43 1.35
C GLY A 64 -1.60 -0.11 0.56
N ILE A 65 -2.75 0.16 -0.08
CA ILE A 65 -2.87 1.28 -1.02
C ILE A 65 -2.63 2.65 -0.36
N GLU A 66 -3.14 2.88 0.84
CA GLU A 66 -2.99 4.15 1.55
C GLU A 66 -1.52 4.46 1.86
N ALA A 67 -0.77 3.49 2.35
CA ALA A 67 0.66 3.63 2.61
C ALA A 67 1.46 3.76 1.31
N SER A 68 1.14 2.94 0.31
CA SER A 68 1.82 2.91 -0.98
C SER A 68 1.75 4.26 -1.70
N LEU A 69 0.59 4.90 -1.71
CA LEU A 69 0.39 6.20 -2.37
C LEU A 69 0.97 7.39 -1.59
N ARG A 70 1.26 7.20 -0.29
CA ARG A 70 1.81 8.23 0.60
C ARG A 70 3.23 7.94 1.08
N ARG A 71 3.96 7.06 0.38
CA ARG A 71 5.31 6.61 0.77
C ARG A 71 6.39 7.69 0.72
N LEU A 72 6.18 8.72 -0.08
CA LEU A 72 7.01 9.93 -0.18
C LEU A 72 6.18 11.17 0.14
N ALA A 73 6.75 12.36 0.06
CA ALA A 73 6.01 13.61 0.19
C ALA A 73 4.86 13.66 -0.84
N HIS A 74 3.69 14.01 -0.37
CA HIS A 74 2.47 13.95 -1.17
C HIS A 74 1.53 15.09 -0.85
N TYR A 75 0.74 15.53 -1.85
CA TYR A 75 -0.32 16.51 -1.65
C TYR A 75 -1.55 15.86 -1.03
N ASP A 76 -1.92 16.30 0.15
CA ASP A 76 -3.16 15.93 0.82
C ASP A 76 -4.28 16.87 0.38
N TYR A 77 -5.15 16.38 -0.48
CA TYR A 77 -6.24 17.14 -1.07
C TYR A 77 -7.22 17.69 -0.01
N TRP A 78 -7.49 16.93 1.05
CA TRP A 78 -8.46 17.31 2.07
C TRP A 78 -7.94 18.41 2.98
N ASP A 79 -6.66 18.36 3.35
CA ASP A 79 -6.00 19.37 4.18
C ASP A 79 -5.40 20.53 3.36
N ASP A 80 -5.41 20.41 2.02
CA ASP A 80 -4.83 21.39 1.08
C ASP A 80 -3.36 21.73 1.39
N LYS A 81 -2.56 20.71 1.61
CA LYS A 81 -1.14 20.86 1.94
C LYS A 81 -0.30 19.66 1.51
N VAL A 82 1.00 19.90 1.32
CA VAL A 82 1.97 18.82 1.17
C VAL A 82 2.29 18.24 2.54
N ARG A 83 2.15 16.91 2.66
CA ARG A 83 2.50 16.13 3.85
C ARG A 83 3.80 15.37 3.64
N ARG A 84 4.46 15.03 4.72
CA ARG A 84 5.63 14.14 4.74
C ARG A 84 5.22 12.73 4.33
N SER A 85 6.24 11.90 4.04
CA SER A 85 6.03 10.45 3.92
C SER A 85 5.20 9.91 5.08
N ILE A 86 4.25 9.02 4.78
CA ILE A 86 3.44 8.34 5.80
C ILE A 86 4.31 7.50 6.75
N LEU A 87 5.48 7.02 6.29
CA LEU A 87 6.47 6.34 7.14
C LEU A 87 6.88 7.20 8.33
N ILE A 88 6.98 8.51 8.13
CA ILE A 88 7.33 9.49 9.17
C ILE A 88 6.13 9.81 10.03
N ASP A 89 5.02 10.18 9.39
CA ASP A 89 3.83 10.64 10.10
C ASP A 89 3.20 9.52 10.95
N SER A 90 3.32 8.26 10.52
CA SER A 90 2.86 7.09 11.28
C SER A 90 3.85 6.62 12.36
N GLN A 91 5.14 7.00 12.26
CA GLN A 91 6.24 6.46 13.07
C GLN A 91 6.50 4.96 12.84
N ALA A 92 6.12 4.44 11.67
CA ALA A 92 6.42 3.05 11.31
C ALA A 92 7.93 2.81 11.18
N ASP A 93 8.32 1.55 11.36
CA ASP A 93 9.73 1.14 11.25
C ASP A 93 10.09 0.83 9.78
N LEU A 94 9.13 0.31 9.00
CA LEU A 94 9.30 0.00 7.59
C LEU A 94 7.97 0.18 6.86
N LEU A 95 8.02 0.57 5.58
CA LEU A 95 6.85 0.62 4.72
C LEU A 95 7.07 -0.32 3.53
N MET A 96 6.07 -1.15 3.24
CA MET A 96 6.02 -1.98 2.04
C MET A 96 5.03 -1.38 1.06
N TYR A 97 5.45 -1.17 -0.20
CA TYR A 97 4.59 -0.59 -1.23
C TYR A 97 4.45 -1.50 -2.45
N GLY A 98 3.44 -1.24 -3.24
CA GLY A 98 3.15 -2.04 -4.42
C GLY A 98 2.50 -3.38 -4.12
N MET A 99 2.73 -4.36 -4.96
CA MET A 99 2.30 -5.75 -4.77
C MET A 99 3.27 -6.43 -3.81
N GLY A 100 2.84 -6.60 -2.58
CA GLY A 100 3.71 -6.91 -1.45
C GLY A 100 3.89 -8.39 -1.13
N GLU A 101 3.38 -9.32 -1.94
CA GLU A 101 3.36 -10.75 -1.60
C GLU A 101 4.77 -11.32 -1.36
N ASN A 102 5.69 -11.10 -2.29
CA ASN A 102 7.08 -11.55 -2.12
C ASN A 102 7.83 -10.69 -1.09
N THR A 103 7.60 -9.38 -1.10
CA THR A 103 8.23 -8.45 -0.14
C THR A 103 7.90 -8.82 1.30
N ILE A 104 6.66 -9.20 1.62
CA ILE A 104 6.28 -9.56 3.00
C ILE A 104 6.96 -10.85 3.45
N ILE A 105 7.15 -11.81 2.54
CA ILE A 105 7.85 -13.07 2.83
C ILE A 105 9.32 -12.77 3.13
N GLU A 106 10.01 -12.03 2.26
CA GLU A 106 11.42 -11.65 2.45
C GLU A 106 11.62 -10.87 3.76
N VAL A 107 10.74 -9.91 4.07
CA VAL A 107 10.80 -9.17 5.34
C VAL A 107 10.55 -10.08 6.54
N ALA A 108 9.58 -10.99 6.46
CA ALA A 108 9.30 -11.92 7.55
C ALA A 108 10.47 -12.88 7.81
N GLU A 109 11.12 -13.37 6.76
CA GLU A 109 12.32 -14.21 6.86
C GLU A 109 13.50 -13.43 7.45
N ALA A 110 13.72 -12.19 7.02
CA ALA A 110 14.75 -11.31 7.57
C ALA A 110 14.54 -11.06 9.08
N LEU A 111 13.32 -10.70 9.48
CA LEU A 111 12.99 -10.52 10.91
C LEU A 111 13.12 -11.83 11.70
N ASN A 112 12.74 -12.96 11.13
CA ASN A 112 12.84 -14.27 11.78
C ASN A 112 14.30 -14.73 11.93
N SER A 113 15.21 -14.27 11.06
CA SER A 113 16.65 -14.50 11.18
C SER A 113 17.33 -13.60 12.21
N GLY A 114 16.59 -12.66 12.81
CA GLY A 114 17.08 -11.76 13.85
C GLY A 114 17.48 -10.36 13.35
N LEU A 115 17.27 -10.05 12.08
CA LEU A 115 17.46 -8.69 11.57
C LEU A 115 16.38 -7.75 12.14
N ARG A 116 16.74 -6.48 12.30
CA ARG A 116 15.76 -5.45 12.68
C ARG A 116 15.05 -4.93 11.43
N ALA A 117 13.89 -4.31 11.58
CA ALA A 117 13.14 -3.74 10.46
C ALA A 117 13.97 -2.68 9.68
N GLU A 118 14.80 -1.91 10.36
CA GLU A 118 15.72 -0.93 9.77
C GLU A 118 16.84 -1.57 8.93
N ASP A 119 17.18 -2.83 9.21
CA ASP A 119 18.20 -3.58 8.48
C ASP A 119 17.65 -4.23 7.18
N CYS A 120 16.30 -4.20 6.98
CA CYS A 120 15.62 -4.69 5.76
C CYS A 120 15.74 -3.73 4.57
N CYS A 121 16.72 -2.82 4.59
CA CYS A 121 16.95 -1.80 3.57
C CYS A 121 17.34 -2.33 2.19
N PHE A 122 17.71 -3.61 2.06
CA PHE A 122 18.08 -4.27 0.80
C PHE A 122 16.87 -4.87 0.05
N ILE A 123 15.70 -4.96 0.70
CA ILE A 123 14.51 -5.63 0.13
C ILE A 123 13.78 -4.70 -0.83
N ARG A 124 13.47 -5.20 -2.03
CA ARG A 124 12.66 -4.45 -3.01
C ARG A 124 11.25 -4.21 -2.49
N GLY A 125 10.65 -3.09 -2.92
CA GLY A 125 9.30 -2.73 -2.46
C GLY A 125 9.25 -2.16 -1.04
N CYS A 126 10.40 -1.95 -0.39
CA CYS A 126 10.49 -1.32 0.92
C CYS A 126 10.83 0.18 0.83
N VAL A 127 10.32 0.92 1.81
CA VAL A 127 10.70 2.31 2.08
C VAL A 127 11.13 2.40 3.54
N TYR A 128 12.28 2.99 3.78
CA TYR A 128 12.92 3.07 5.09
C TYR A 128 13.54 4.45 5.36
N LYS A 129 13.95 4.68 6.60
CA LYS A 129 14.64 5.90 7.04
C LYS A 129 16.13 5.62 7.25
N THR A 130 16.98 6.54 6.84
CA THR A 130 18.41 6.47 7.13
C THR A 130 19.02 7.85 7.32
N LYS A 131 20.15 7.92 8.00
CA LYS A 131 21.01 9.11 8.09
C LYS A 131 22.17 9.07 7.12
N ASP A 132 22.47 7.90 6.58
CA ASP A 132 23.59 7.67 5.68
C ASP A 132 23.11 7.07 4.36
N ILE A 133 23.42 7.74 3.28
CA ILE A 133 23.11 7.32 1.90
C ILE A 133 24.36 6.98 1.08
N SER A 134 25.54 7.00 1.70
CA SER A 134 26.82 6.81 1.02
C SER A 134 26.99 5.44 0.34
N LEU A 135 26.27 4.44 0.87
CA LEU A 135 26.31 3.06 0.36
C LEU A 135 25.15 2.71 -0.58
N ILE A 136 24.36 3.69 -1.01
CA ILE A 136 23.20 3.47 -1.91
C ILE A 136 23.62 3.84 -3.34
N PRO A 137 24.00 2.85 -4.17
CA PRO A 137 24.47 3.11 -5.54
C PRO A 137 23.29 3.46 -6.44
N ASP A 138 23.56 4.25 -7.48
CA ASP A 138 22.63 4.57 -8.58
C ASP A 138 21.27 5.14 -8.14
N ALA A 139 21.24 5.83 -7.00
CA ALA A 139 20.03 6.44 -6.48
C ALA A 139 19.80 7.82 -7.09
N ILE A 140 18.52 8.16 -7.30
CA ILE A 140 18.08 9.49 -7.71
C ILE A 140 17.65 10.26 -6.46
N VAL A 141 18.29 11.41 -6.20
CA VAL A 141 17.91 12.30 -5.11
C VAL A 141 16.78 13.21 -5.60
N LEU A 142 15.64 13.13 -4.95
CA LEU A 142 14.48 13.98 -5.18
C LEU A 142 14.70 15.39 -4.60
N PRO A 143 13.94 16.41 -5.02
CA PRO A 143 13.82 17.63 -4.24
C PRO A 143 13.44 17.28 -2.79
N SER A 144 14.01 18.00 -1.83
CA SER A 144 13.77 17.80 -0.41
C SER A 144 12.30 18.05 -0.02
N PHE A 145 11.86 17.49 1.11
CA PHE A 145 10.51 17.76 1.63
C PHE A 145 10.22 19.26 1.77
N GLU A 146 11.17 20.07 2.26
CA GLU A 146 10.97 21.52 2.40
C GLU A 146 10.85 22.24 1.06
N GLU A 147 11.59 21.80 0.02
CA GLU A 147 11.44 22.35 -1.34
C GLU A 147 10.06 21.99 -1.90
N VAL A 148 9.65 20.73 -1.87
CA VAL A 148 8.34 20.31 -2.43
C VAL A 148 7.16 20.89 -1.68
N LYS A 149 7.31 21.18 -0.38
CA LYS A 149 6.28 21.80 0.44
C LYS A 149 6.06 23.28 0.08
N ASN A 150 7.12 23.97 -0.26
CA ASN A 150 7.10 25.43 -0.44
C ASN A 150 7.05 25.86 -1.92
N ASP A 151 7.38 24.96 -2.87
CA ASP A 151 7.44 25.27 -4.31
C ASP A 151 6.70 24.20 -5.12
N LYS A 152 5.64 24.64 -5.83
CA LYS A 152 4.82 23.77 -6.69
C LYS A 152 5.62 23.20 -7.88
N VAL A 153 6.64 23.90 -8.36
CA VAL A 153 7.51 23.42 -9.45
C VAL A 153 8.38 22.28 -8.94
N MET A 154 8.94 22.41 -7.73
CA MET A 154 9.71 21.33 -7.10
C MET A 154 8.82 20.13 -6.78
N TYR A 155 7.57 20.35 -6.35
CA TYR A 155 6.59 19.28 -6.20
C TYR A 155 6.33 18.54 -7.52
N ALA A 156 6.09 19.28 -8.61
CA ALA A 156 5.86 18.68 -9.91
C ALA A 156 7.08 17.89 -10.41
N LYS A 157 8.30 18.42 -10.20
CA LYS A 157 9.55 17.73 -10.52
C LYS A 157 9.72 16.42 -9.73
N SER A 158 9.46 16.46 -8.42
CA SER A 158 9.48 15.27 -7.57
C SER A 158 8.48 14.22 -8.09
N PHE A 159 7.25 14.63 -8.40
CA PHE A 159 6.24 13.72 -8.93
C PHE A 159 6.64 13.13 -10.29
N GLN A 160 7.22 13.93 -11.19
CA GLN A 160 7.72 13.46 -12.48
C GLN A 160 8.76 12.36 -12.30
N ILE A 161 9.77 12.57 -11.44
CA ILE A 161 10.81 11.57 -11.16
C ILE A 161 10.18 10.30 -10.58
N GLN A 162 9.22 10.42 -9.64
CA GLN A 162 8.50 9.27 -9.10
C GLN A 162 7.74 8.51 -10.20
N HIS A 163 7.07 9.23 -11.10
CA HIS A 163 6.32 8.64 -12.22
C HIS A 163 7.22 7.91 -13.23
N GLU A 164 8.41 8.42 -13.48
CA GLU A 164 9.41 7.78 -14.35
C GLU A 164 10.02 6.51 -13.71
N ASN A 165 9.91 6.35 -12.38
CA ASN A 165 10.49 5.26 -11.60
C ASN A 165 9.46 4.28 -11.01
N ILE A 166 8.33 4.07 -11.69
CA ILE A 166 7.31 3.07 -11.30
C ILE A 166 7.54 1.70 -11.96
N ASP A 167 8.35 1.61 -12.99
CA ASP A 167 8.64 0.34 -13.65
C ASP A 167 9.58 -0.52 -12.80
N ALA A 168 9.18 -1.77 -12.53
CA ALA A 168 9.95 -2.65 -11.64
C ALA A 168 11.33 -3.02 -12.17
N ILE A 169 11.55 -2.95 -13.50
CA ILE A 169 12.82 -3.34 -14.14
C ILE A 169 13.75 -2.14 -14.24
N ALA A 170 13.26 -1.03 -14.77
CA ALA A 170 14.05 0.16 -15.11
C ALA A 170 14.17 1.18 -13.97
N ALA A 171 13.35 1.09 -12.92
CA ALA A 171 13.36 2.05 -11.82
C ALA A 171 14.68 2.12 -11.08
N HIS A 172 15.00 3.29 -10.58
CA HIS A 172 16.08 3.56 -9.64
C HIS A 172 15.57 3.59 -8.20
N VAL A 173 16.50 3.53 -7.25
CA VAL A 173 16.24 3.87 -5.86
C VAL A 173 15.99 5.38 -5.79
N LEU A 174 14.97 5.81 -5.04
CA LEU A 174 14.65 7.23 -4.85
C LEU A 174 14.98 7.65 -3.42
N ILE A 175 15.62 8.79 -3.26
CA ILE A 175 16.00 9.35 -1.97
C ILE A 175 15.32 10.70 -1.81
N GLU A 176 14.48 10.84 -0.80
CA GLU A 176 13.84 12.11 -0.44
C GLU A 176 14.53 12.69 0.81
N PRO A 177 15.22 13.83 0.69
CA PRO A 177 15.89 14.47 1.81
C PRO A 177 14.91 15.13 2.78
N TYR A 178 15.22 14.98 4.07
CA TYR A 178 14.64 15.69 5.20
C TYR A 178 15.75 16.38 6.01
N ASP A 179 15.40 17.17 6.99
CA ASP A 179 16.40 17.80 7.85
C ASP A 179 17.14 16.74 8.68
N GLY A 180 18.42 16.51 8.35
CA GLY A 180 19.32 15.58 9.06
C GLY A 180 19.10 14.08 8.80
N TRP A 181 18.21 13.68 7.85
CA TRP A 181 17.95 12.29 7.49
C TRP A 181 17.23 12.16 6.14
N TYR A 182 17.02 10.93 5.70
CA TYR A 182 16.46 10.61 4.38
C TYR A 182 15.36 9.56 4.49
N VAL A 183 14.36 9.67 3.61
CA VAL A 183 13.46 8.56 3.25
C VAL A 183 13.99 7.95 1.96
N VAL A 184 14.23 6.66 1.99
CA VAL A 184 14.73 5.91 0.83
C VAL A 184 13.65 4.95 0.37
N GLN A 185 13.25 5.08 -0.90
CA GLN A 185 12.38 4.14 -1.58
C GLN A 185 13.24 3.20 -2.42
N ASN A 186 13.29 1.94 -2.09
CA ASN A 186 13.91 0.91 -2.92
C ASN A 186 13.17 0.75 -4.25
N LYS A 187 13.79 0.07 -5.21
CA LYS A 187 13.13 -0.29 -6.47
C LYS A 187 11.81 -1.01 -6.20
N PRO A 188 10.79 -0.84 -7.05
CA PRO A 188 9.52 -1.56 -6.89
C PRO A 188 9.72 -3.08 -6.81
N PRO A 189 8.83 -3.81 -6.14
CA PRO A 189 8.86 -5.27 -6.16
C PRO A 189 8.74 -5.76 -7.59
N LEU A 190 9.36 -6.90 -7.92
CA LEU A 190 9.18 -7.52 -9.21
C LEU A 190 7.73 -7.97 -9.39
N PRO A 191 7.19 -7.90 -10.60
CA PRO A 191 5.87 -8.43 -10.88
C PRO A 191 5.82 -9.92 -10.55
N LEU A 192 4.71 -10.38 -9.97
CA LEU A 192 4.50 -11.80 -9.73
C LEU A 192 4.48 -12.56 -11.05
N THR A 193 5.10 -13.71 -11.08
CA THR A 193 4.94 -14.68 -12.16
C THR A 193 3.50 -15.22 -12.18
N GLN A 194 3.08 -15.84 -13.26
CA GLN A 194 1.76 -16.49 -13.34
C GLN A 194 1.56 -17.53 -12.24
N GLN A 195 2.60 -18.32 -11.95
CA GLN A 195 2.55 -19.35 -10.90
C GLN A 195 2.38 -18.74 -9.51
N GLU A 196 3.09 -17.65 -9.19
CA GLU A 196 2.92 -16.93 -7.92
C GLU A 196 1.55 -16.27 -7.81
N MET A 197 1.03 -15.72 -8.92
CA MET A 197 -0.35 -15.22 -8.98
C MET A 197 -1.36 -16.34 -8.69
N ASP A 198 -1.24 -17.46 -9.38
CA ASP A 198 -2.12 -18.61 -9.19
C ASP A 198 -2.07 -19.13 -7.74
N PHE A 199 -0.87 -19.25 -7.17
CA PHE A 199 -0.69 -19.62 -5.79
C PHE A 199 -1.38 -18.62 -4.84
N THR A 200 -1.15 -17.32 -5.02
CA THR A 200 -1.75 -16.27 -4.18
C THR A 200 -3.28 -16.37 -4.17
N TYR A 201 -3.88 -16.58 -5.33
CA TYR A 201 -5.34 -16.70 -5.44
C TYR A 201 -5.90 -18.09 -5.11
N SER A 202 -5.07 -19.09 -4.92
CA SER A 202 -5.47 -20.42 -4.43
C SER A 202 -5.56 -20.50 -2.91
N LEU A 203 -5.09 -19.48 -2.18
CA LEU A 203 -5.17 -19.45 -0.73
C LEU A 203 -6.63 -19.49 -0.24
N PRO A 204 -6.89 -20.09 0.92
CA PRO A 204 -8.26 -20.28 1.42
C PRO A 204 -8.85 -18.99 1.99
N TYR A 205 -9.18 -18.06 1.11
CA TYR A 205 -9.83 -16.81 1.51
C TYR A 205 -11.26 -17.05 1.95
N GLU A 206 -11.63 -16.52 3.12
CA GLU A 206 -12.98 -16.62 3.69
C GLU A 206 -14.04 -15.89 2.84
N ARG A 207 -13.67 -14.92 2.03
CA ARG A 207 -14.57 -14.09 1.20
C ARG A 207 -15.72 -13.48 1.98
N THR A 208 -15.51 -13.20 3.25
CA THR A 208 -16.47 -12.57 4.13
C THR A 208 -15.75 -11.67 5.15
N PHE A 209 -16.52 -10.92 5.90
CA PHE A 209 -15.98 -10.11 6.99
C PHE A 209 -15.77 -10.94 8.25
N HIS A 210 -14.90 -10.44 9.14
CA HIS A 210 -14.60 -11.11 10.39
C HIS A 210 -15.87 -11.28 11.27
N PRO A 211 -16.12 -12.44 11.89
CA PRO A 211 -17.35 -12.75 12.63
C PRO A 211 -17.63 -11.87 13.86
N LYS A 212 -16.65 -11.05 14.28
CA LYS A 212 -16.84 -10.03 15.32
C LYS A 212 -17.81 -8.92 14.88
N TYR A 213 -17.93 -8.66 13.58
CA TYR A 213 -18.77 -7.61 13.03
C TYR A 213 -20.14 -8.16 12.65
N HIS A 214 -21.17 -7.35 12.77
CA HIS A 214 -22.51 -7.73 12.37
C HIS A 214 -22.63 -7.73 10.84
N TYR A 215 -22.14 -6.67 10.19
CA TYR A 215 -22.16 -6.53 8.74
C TYR A 215 -21.21 -5.46 8.23
N ILE A 216 -20.44 -5.77 7.20
CA ILE A 216 -19.55 -4.82 6.52
C ILE A 216 -20.01 -4.63 5.08
N PRO A 217 -20.60 -3.47 4.71
CA PRO A 217 -21.19 -3.25 3.37
C PRO A 217 -20.24 -3.47 2.20
N ALA A 218 -18.96 -3.13 2.36
CA ALA A 218 -17.95 -3.27 1.31
C ALA A 218 -17.77 -4.70 0.79
N ILE A 219 -18.21 -5.73 1.55
CA ILE A 219 -18.09 -7.13 1.12
C ILE A 219 -18.97 -7.42 -0.12
N GLU A 220 -20.08 -6.71 -0.27
CA GLU A 220 -21.02 -6.94 -1.37
C GLU A 220 -20.38 -6.71 -2.74
N GLU A 221 -19.41 -5.80 -2.82
CA GLU A 221 -18.75 -5.46 -4.08
C GLU A 221 -17.66 -6.47 -4.46
N VAL A 222 -17.06 -7.16 -3.47
CA VAL A 222 -15.86 -7.97 -3.71
C VAL A 222 -16.07 -9.47 -3.49
N GLN A 223 -17.12 -9.89 -2.78
CA GLN A 223 -17.32 -11.28 -2.37
C GLN A 223 -17.36 -12.25 -3.56
N PHE A 224 -18.01 -11.86 -4.64
CA PHE A 224 -18.18 -12.67 -5.86
C PHE A 224 -17.40 -12.12 -7.04
N SER A 225 -16.29 -11.41 -6.81
CA SER A 225 -15.46 -10.86 -7.88
C SER A 225 -14.23 -11.72 -8.15
N LEU A 226 -13.77 -11.70 -9.40
CA LEU A 226 -12.53 -12.33 -9.85
C LEU A 226 -11.52 -11.27 -10.27
N VAL A 227 -10.28 -11.44 -9.85
CA VAL A 227 -9.16 -10.65 -10.33
C VAL A 227 -8.36 -11.49 -11.32
N SER A 228 -8.38 -11.13 -12.60
CA SER A 228 -7.68 -11.86 -13.65
C SER A 228 -6.22 -11.45 -13.84
N ASN A 229 -5.91 -10.19 -13.54
CA ASN A 229 -4.58 -9.61 -13.71
C ASN A 229 -4.34 -8.47 -12.72
N ARG A 230 -3.07 -8.11 -12.56
CA ARG A 230 -2.61 -6.92 -11.83
C ARG A 230 -1.66 -6.11 -12.69
N GLY A 231 -1.49 -4.83 -12.36
CA GLY A 231 -0.70 -3.89 -13.14
C GLY A 231 -1.50 -3.24 -14.27
N CYS A 232 -1.00 -2.09 -14.76
CA CYS A 232 -1.62 -1.38 -15.87
C CYS A 232 -0.61 -0.47 -16.56
N PHE A 233 -0.49 -0.58 -17.87
CA PHE A 233 0.37 0.30 -18.68
C PHE A 233 -0.27 1.65 -19.04
N GLY A 234 -1.57 1.85 -18.76
CA GLY A 234 -2.36 2.99 -19.26
C GLY A 234 -1.95 4.35 -18.71
N SER A 235 -1.39 4.42 -17.49
CA SER A 235 -0.91 5.66 -16.86
C SER A 235 -1.89 6.85 -16.91
N CYS A 236 -3.20 6.59 -16.81
CA CYS A 236 -4.23 7.63 -16.84
C CYS A 236 -4.05 8.61 -15.67
N ALA A 237 -4.14 9.91 -15.94
CA ALA A 237 -3.83 10.96 -14.97
C ALA A 237 -4.67 10.93 -13.68
N PHE A 238 -5.86 10.32 -13.71
CA PHE A 238 -6.75 10.19 -12.55
C PHE A 238 -6.54 8.88 -11.78
N CYS A 239 -5.75 7.93 -12.30
CA CYS A 239 -5.74 6.54 -11.81
C CYS A 239 -4.48 6.23 -11.00
N ALA A 240 -4.67 5.72 -9.78
CA ALA A 240 -3.59 5.33 -8.90
C ALA A 240 -3.06 3.91 -9.13
N ILE A 241 -3.69 3.10 -10.01
CA ILE A 241 -3.32 1.69 -10.20
C ILE A 241 -1.86 1.54 -10.58
N THR A 242 -1.38 2.32 -11.55
CA THR A 242 0.01 2.25 -12.01
C THR A 242 1.02 2.57 -10.89
N HIS A 243 0.70 3.53 -10.02
CA HIS A 243 1.55 3.90 -8.89
C HIS A 243 1.56 2.88 -7.75
N HIS A 244 0.52 2.04 -7.68
CA HIS A 244 0.39 0.99 -6.66
C HIS A 244 0.77 -0.38 -7.21
N GLN A 245 0.22 -0.80 -8.34
CA GLN A 245 0.43 -2.14 -8.90
C GLN A 245 1.57 -2.22 -9.91
N GLY A 246 2.10 -1.07 -10.38
CA GLY A 246 3.12 -1.03 -11.40
C GLY A 246 2.57 -1.06 -12.83
N ARG A 247 3.49 -1.00 -13.81
CA ARG A 247 3.18 -0.96 -15.25
C ARG A 247 3.16 -2.33 -15.91
N VAL A 248 3.87 -3.29 -15.36
CA VAL A 248 3.93 -4.65 -15.90
C VAL A 248 2.66 -5.40 -15.52
N ILE A 249 2.05 -6.03 -16.49
CA ILE A 249 0.83 -6.82 -16.28
C ILE A 249 1.23 -8.24 -15.92
N SER A 250 0.80 -8.70 -14.74
CA SER A 250 0.86 -10.11 -14.32
C SER A 250 -0.53 -10.71 -14.43
N THR A 251 -0.63 -11.89 -15.02
CA THR A 251 -1.92 -12.56 -15.26
C THR A 251 -1.98 -13.91 -14.57
N ARG A 252 -3.17 -14.32 -14.21
CA ARG A 252 -3.48 -15.67 -13.76
C ARG A 252 -3.66 -16.63 -14.91
N SER A 253 -3.47 -17.91 -14.66
CA SER A 253 -3.84 -18.96 -15.62
C SER A 253 -5.37 -19.09 -15.74
N LYS A 254 -5.80 -19.62 -16.88
CA LYS A 254 -7.23 -19.93 -17.12
C LYS A 254 -7.74 -20.95 -16.10
N GLU A 255 -6.92 -21.92 -15.76
CA GLU A 255 -7.21 -22.99 -14.81
C GLU A 255 -7.46 -22.42 -13.40
N SER A 256 -6.62 -21.49 -12.95
CA SER A 256 -6.78 -20.78 -11.67
C SER A 256 -8.09 -19.99 -11.63
N LEU A 257 -8.40 -19.25 -12.70
CA LEU A 257 -9.65 -18.47 -12.80
C LEU A 257 -10.89 -19.37 -12.78
N LEU A 258 -10.87 -20.49 -13.52
CA LEU A 258 -12.00 -21.43 -13.55
C LEU A 258 -12.21 -22.14 -12.21
N ALA A 259 -11.12 -22.50 -11.53
CA ALA A 259 -11.19 -23.10 -10.18
C ALA A 259 -11.82 -22.14 -9.17
N GLU A 260 -11.41 -20.88 -9.17
CA GLU A 260 -11.98 -19.86 -8.30
C GLU A 260 -13.43 -19.53 -8.66
N ALA A 261 -13.77 -19.40 -9.95
CA ALA A 261 -15.14 -19.20 -10.39
C ALA A 261 -16.05 -20.34 -9.91
N LYS A 262 -15.60 -21.59 -10.02
CA LYS A 262 -16.34 -22.75 -9.50
C LYS A 262 -16.56 -22.64 -7.99
N SER A 263 -15.51 -22.35 -7.23
CA SER A 263 -15.60 -22.17 -5.77
C SER A 263 -16.61 -21.07 -5.40
N ILE A 264 -16.63 -19.94 -6.13
CA ILE A 264 -17.59 -18.85 -5.91
C ILE A 264 -19.03 -19.34 -6.15
N THR A 265 -19.29 -20.13 -7.21
CA THR A 265 -20.64 -20.62 -7.50
C THR A 265 -21.17 -21.62 -6.47
N GLU A 266 -20.28 -22.23 -5.69
CA GLU A 266 -20.61 -23.17 -4.63
C GLU A 266 -20.87 -22.47 -3.26
N MET A 267 -20.65 -21.16 -3.17
CA MET A 267 -20.88 -20.40 -1.94
C MET A 267 -22.38 -20.28 -1.61
N PRO A 268 -22.78 -20.42 -0.33
CA PRO A 268 -24.19 -20.44 0.07
C PRO A 268 -25.00 -19.22 -0.35
N ASN A 269 -24.35 -18.06 -0.45
CA ASN A 269 -25.00 -16.78 -0.75
C ASN A 269 -24.77 -16.32 -2.20
N PHE A 270 -24.34 -17.22 -3.10
CA PHE A 270 -24.06 -16.85 -4.48
C PHE A 270 -25.33 -16.37 -5.19
N LYS A 271 -25.27 -15.20 -5.80
CA LYS A 271 -26.42 -14.50 -6.41
C LYS A 271 -26.59 -14.83 -7.91
N GLY A 272 -25.82 -15.77 -8.47
CA GLY A 272 -25.93 -16.18 -9.87
C GLY A 272 -25.06 -15.38 -10.84
N TYR A 273 -24.22 -14.45 -10.38
CA TYR A 273 -23.30 -13.67 -11.22
C TYR A 273 -21.97 -13.43 -10.53
N ILE A 274 -20.90 -13.33 -11.33
CA ILE A 274 -19.53 -13.03 -10.91
C ILE A 274 -19.15 -11.67 -11.51
N HIS A 275 -18.50 -10.81 -10.71
CA HIS A 275 -18.00 -9.51 -11.15
C HIS A 275 -16.58 -9.57 -11.67
#